data_4b2bd70de14bc152de8b4fba610cc975
#
_entry.id   4b2bd70de14bc152de8b4fba610cc975
#
_cell.length_a   1.000
_cell.length_b   1.000
_cell.length_c   1.000
_cell.angle_alpha   90.00
_cell.angle_beta   90.00
_cell.angle_gamma   90.00
#
_symmetry.space_group_name_H-M   'P 1'
#
loop_
_entity.id
_entity.type
_entity.pdbx_description
1 polymer ?
#
loop_
_entity_poly.entity_id
_entity_poly.type
_entity_poly.pdbx_seq_one_letter_code
_entity_poly.pdbx_strand_id
1 'polypeptide(L)'
;MKKDFCSDFENNKFSELENEPEALSESTKKGAVTLVGAGCGKGLITAAGIEALKKAECVIYDDLIDDELLELPEPKDCRYIYAGKRSGRHSFSQDAINELIINAAKEGLETVRLKGGDSFVFGRGGEELLALKEAGIECSIIPGVSSCIAVPESVGIPVTHRKLAQSFTVVTGHTADGESENYEALAALKGTLIFLMGIKSISGICDRLIEYGKAPDTPAAVISRGFTEHAKRIDGSLGDIAVKARDAETPGILVVGETAGFKLLGDNGNRSNKNNLSGIRILVTGTESFTSKLKFMLSECGAVCEKHPTIKIVPQNDNVPSDFSDYDWIVFTSANGVKVFFDRLYIGDRDIRAVSNMHFACIGNGTKAELRKYGIKADFVPSEFTAKCLGRELVSLMNKEQKALILRAENGSKLLTKELEKAGVSFEDVHIYKTEPIYSDVYGGSYDYIVFGSAGGVKAWYEGQSKKGNYEENDISLEPSKDPGYDIYEKEKPVIGRNCYEKAVCIGEYTAAAYRELIGDEPIIAKEASAEGIIKAIVEDIKTSDSSMKINMIR
;
A
#
# COMPACT_ATOMS: atom_id res chain seq x y z
N MET A 1 17.41 -45.65 27.34
CA MET A 1 18.77 -45.08 27.24
C MET A 1 18.60 -43.62 26.83
N LYS A 2 18.62 -42.73 27.82
CA LYS A 2 18.68 -41.28 27.60
C LYS A 2 20.15 -40.94 27.34
N LYS A 3 20.47 -40.24 26.28
CA LYS A 3 21.75 -39.57 26.09
C LYS A 3 21.48 -38.11 25.88
N ASP A 4 22.05 -37.38 26.81
CA ASP A 4 22.02 -35.94 26.93
C ASP A 4 22.72 -35.27 25.74
N PHE A 5 22.05 -34.32 25.12
CA PHE A 5 22.55 -33.45 24.04
C PHE A 5 22.64 -32.02 24.57
N CYS A 6 23.39 -31.84 25.67
CA CYS A 6 23.56 -30.48 26.21
C CYS A 6 24.79 -30.38 27.11
N SER A 7 26.00 -30.57 26.56
CA SER A 7 27.21 -30.35 27.37
C SER A 7 28.54 -30.15 26.63
N ASP A 8 28.53 -29.50 25.45
CA ASP A 8 29.81 -29.20 24.78
C ASP A 8 29.97 -27.74 24.33
N PHE A 9 29.50 -26.79 25.15
CA PHE A 9 29.70 -25.35 24.88
C PHE A 9 30.29 -24.61 26.09
N GLU A 10 31.22 -25.18 26.83
CA GLU A 10 32.07 -24.43 27.74
C GLU A 10 33.50 -24.96 27.71
N ASN A 11 34.42 -24.11 27.35
CA ASN A 11 35.90 -24.17 27.46
C ASN A 11 36.63 -24.13 26.13
N ASN A 12 36.86 -22.91 25.63
CA ASN A 12 38.10 -22.61 24.96
C ASN A 12 38.62 -21.25 25.44
N LYS A 13 39.75 -21.30 26.17
CA LYS A 13 40.50 -20.16 26.70
C LYS A 13 41.13 -19.40 25.54
N PHE A 14 40.86 -18.09 25.50
CA PHE A 14 41.67 -17.13 24.77
C PHE A 14 43.00 -16.91 25.53
N SER A 15 44.12 -17.23 24.89
CA SER A 15 45.45 -16.76 25.25
C SER A 15 45.81 -15.57 24.37
N GLU A 16 46.27 -14.53 25.04
CA GLU A 16 46.75 -13.27 24.55
C GLU A 16 47.82 -13.41 23.44
N LEU A 17 47.67 -12.65 22.37
CA LEU A 17 48.80 -12.20 21.54
C LEU A 17 48.57 -10.70 21.25
N GLU A 18 49.33 -9.90 21.97
CA GLU A 18 49.58 -8.50 21.64
C GLU A 18 50.33 -8.43 20.31
N ASN A 19 49.81 -7.66 19.35
CA ASN A 19 50.61 -7.07 18.30
C ASN A 19 50.04 -5.69 17.93
N GLU A 20 50.95 -4.80 17.67
CA GLU A 20 50.87 -3.35 17.53
C GLU A 20 49.93 -2.86 16.40
N PRO A 21 49.57 -1.55 16.37
CA PRO A 21 48.51 -1.04 15.48
C PRO A 21 49.09 -0.78 14.08
N GLU A 22 48.67 -1.57 13.14
CA GLU A 22 48.78 -1.20 11.70
C GLU A 22 47.65 -0.25 11.32
N ALA A 23 48.03 0.70 10.47
CA ALA A 23 47.36 1.83 9.91
C ALA A 23 45.83 1.71 9.67
N LEU A 24 45.13 2.80 9.96
CA LEU A 24 43.80 3.17 9.54
C LEU A 24 43.48 2.70 8.12
N SER A 25 42.85 1.54 7.96
CA SER A 25 42.10 1.18 6.80
C SER A 25 40.68 1.76 6.92
N GLU A 26 40.25 2.47 5.91
CA GLU A 26 38.87 2.92 5.74
C GLU A 26 37.93 1.77 6.17
N SER A 27 37.08 2.00 7.17
CA SER A 27 36.08 1.04 7.60
C SER A 27 35.05 0.90 6.50
N THR A 28 35.24 -0.08 5.63
CA THR A 28 34.18 -0.45 4.69
C THR A 28 32.95 -0.80 5.52
N LYS A 29 31.86 -0.06 5.32
CA LYS A 29 30.55 -0.32 5.94
C LYS A 29 30.22 -1.79 5.66
N LYS A 30 30.08 -2.60 6.72
CA LYS A 30 29.62 -3.99 6.57
C LYS A 30 28.11 -3.95 6.37
N GLY A 31 27.63 -4.45 5.23
CA GLY A 31 26.21 -4.61 4.99
C GLY A 31 25.63 -5.77 5.80
N ALA A 32 24.34 -5.70 6.06
CA ALA A 32 23.58 -6.74 6.73
C ALA A 32 22.38 -7.19 5.88
N VAL A 33 21.86 -8.39 6.19
CA VAL A 33 20.70 -8.93 5.47
C VAL A 33 19.56 -9.19 6.46
N THR A 34 18.37 -8.70 6.13
CA THR A 34 17.14 -9.04 6.84
C THR A 34 16.21 -9.84 5.94
N LEU A 35 15.92 -11.08 6.32
CA LEU A 35 14.87 -11.89 5.67
C LEU A 35 13.52 -11.42 6.20
N VAL A 36 12.66 -10.90 5.34
CA VAL A 36 11.34 -10.36 5.72
C VAL A 36 10.23 -11.17 5.05
N GLY A 37 9.32 -11.70 5.84
CA GLY A 37 8.06 -12.26 5.37
C GLY A 37 7.09 -11.13 5.02
N ALA A 38 6.71 -11.03 3.75
CA ALA A 38 5.79 -10.01 3.23
C ALA A 38 4.32 -10.24 3.63
N GLY A 39 4.01 -11.40 4.21
CA GLY A 39 2.62 -11.87 4.26
C GLY A 39 2.13 -12.37 2.92
N CYS A 40 0.91 -12.86 2.86
CA CYS A 40 0.31 -13.44 1.65
C CYS A 40 -0.80 -12.55 1.05
N GLY A 41 -0.78 -11.26 1.33
CA GLY A 41 -1.74 -10.29 0.81
C GLY A 41 -1.54 -8.92 1.41
N LYS A 42 -2.27 -7.95 0.87
CA LYS A 42 -2.19 -6.56 1.28
C LYS A 42 -2.44 -6.38 2.79
N GLY A 43 -1.52 -5.66 3.44
CA GLY A 43 -1.62 -5.37 4.88
C GLY A 43 -1.25 -6.53 5.81
N LEU A 44 -0.72 -7.65 5.29
CA LEU A 44 -0.30 -8.80 6.09
C LEU A 44 1.20 -8.84 6.40
N ILE A 45 1.94 -7.86 5.98
CA ILE A 45 3.30 -7.63 6.46
C ILE A 45 3.27 -7.15 7.91
N THR A 46 4.23 -7.54 8.71
CA THR A 46 4.35 -7.08 10.11
C THR A 46 4.87 -5.64 10.18
N ALA A 47 4.57 -4.93 11.28
CA ALA A 47 5.10 -3.59 11.52
C ALA A 47 6.65 -3.58 11.48
N ALA A 48 7.29 -4.62 12.02
CA ALA A 48 8.75 -4.77 11.95
C ALA A 48 9.25 -4.93 10.51
N GLY A 49 8.50 -5.64 9.65
CA GLY A 49 8.82 -5.78 8.23
C GLY A 49 8.75 -4.45 7.48
N ILE A 50 7.75 -3.62 7.78
CA ILE A 50 7.63 -2.26 7.22
C ILE A 50 8.84 -1.41 7.60
N GLU A 51 9.25 -1.42 8.88
CA GLU A 51 10.40 -0.63 9.35
C GLU A 51 11.73 -1.12 8.77
N ALA A 52 11.87 -2.41 8.51
CA ALA A 52 13.05 -2.94 7.81
C ALA A 52 13.08 -2.50 6.34
N LEU A 53 11.93 -2.56 5.64
CA LEU A 53 11.83 -2.09 4.26
C LEU A 53 12.14 -0.61 4.11
N LYS A 54 11.66 0.24 5.00
CA LYS A 54 11.95 1.68 4.96
C LYS A 54 13.45 2.00 4.98
N LYS A 55 14.24 1.20 5.67
CA LYS A 55 15.69 1.38 5.82
C LYS A 55 16.50 0.69 4.73
N ALA A 56 15.86 -0.13 3.87
CA ALA A 56 16.55 -0.94 2.89
C ALA A 56 17.26 -0.10 1.82
N GLU A 57 18.53 -0.38 1.61
CA GLU A 57 19.34 0.13 0.50
C GLU A 57 19.31 -0.81 -0.71
N CYS A 58 18.94 -2.09 -0.48
CA CYS A 58 18.69 -3.09 -1.52
C CYS A 58 17.50 -3.98 -1.12
N VAL A 59 16.54 -4.20 -2.03
CA VAL A 59 15.42 -5.12 -1.86
C VAL A 59 15.50 -6.22 -2.92
N ILE A 60 15.64 -7.47 -2.47
CA ILE A 60 15.62 -8.66 -3.33
C ILE A 60 14.29 -9.38 -3.09
N TYR A 61 13.45 -9.53 -4.12
CA TYR A 61 12.05 -9.96 -3.96
C TYR A 61 11.59 -10.97 -5.01
N ASP A 62 10.44 -11.64 -4.76
CA ASP A 62 9.82 -12.64 -5.63
C ASP A 62 8.39 -12.25 -6.08
N ASP A 63 7.70 -13.14 -6.83
CA ASP A 63 6.37 -12.88 -7.41
C ASP A 63 5.21 -12.81 -6.41
N LEU A 64 5.37 -13.33 -5.19
CA LEU A 64 4.27 -13.51 -4.23
C LEU A 64 4.20 -12.38 -3.19
N ILE A 65 4.68 -11.21 -3.54
CA ILE A 65 4.61 -10.01 -2.69
C ILE A 65 3.55 -9.04 -3.20
N ASP A 66 3.14 -8.10 -2.35
CA ASP A 66 2.38 -6.92 -2.75
C ASP A 66 3.36 -5.87 -3.30
N ASP A 67 3.18 -5.46 -4.56
CA ASP A 67 4.06 -4.48 -5.23
C ASP A 67 4.11 -3.13 -4.49
N GLU A 68 3.07 -2.78 -3.72
CA GLU A 68 3.07 -1.55 -2.89
C GLU A 68 4.17 -1.56 -1.82
N LEU A 69 4.66 -2.73 -1.42
CA LEU A 69 5.76 -2.84 -0.47
C LEU A 69 7.09 -2.33 -1.04
N LEU A 70 7.25 -2.33 -2.36
CA LEU A 70 8.42 -1.79 -3.04
C LEU A 70 8.45 -0.25 -3.07
N GLU A 71 7.35 0.40 -2.66
CA GLU A 71 7.29 1.86 -2.51
C GLU A 71 7.74 2.35 -1.11
N LEU A 72 7.99 1.43 -0.17
CA LEU A 72 8.32 1.76 1.22
C LEU A 72 9.76 2.21 1.47
N PRO A 73 10.80 1.74 0.75
CA PRO A 73 12.17 2.17 0.98
C PRO A 73 12.33 3.69 0.87
N GLU A 74 12.93 4.30 1.92
CA GLU A 74 13.15 5.76 1.99
C GLU A 74 14.43 6.23 1.29
N PRO A 75 15.54 5.42 1.22
CA PRO A 75 16.71 5.78 0.43
C PRO A 75 16.36 5.95 -1.05
N LYS A 76 16.69 7.13 -1.62
CA LYS A 76 16.34 7.47 -3.02
C LYS A 76 17.00 6.55 -4.06
N ASP A 77 18.12 5.94 -3.71
CA ASP A 77 18.92 5.07 -4.58
C ASP A 77 18.76 3.60 -4.17
N CYS A 78 17.63 3.21 -3.55
CA CYS A 78 17.38 1.82 -3.20
C CYS A 78 17.39 0.94 -4.45
N ARG A 79 18.21 -0.12 -4.43
CA ARG A 79 18.31 -1.09 -5.53
C ARG A 79 17.24 -2.15 -5.40
N TYR A 80 16.55 -2.48 -6.51
CA TYR A 80 15.55 -3.53 -6.56
C TYR A 80 16.01 -4.68 -7.44
N ILE A 81 16.04 -5.91 -6.90
CA ILE A 81 16.44 -7.12 -7.62
C ILE A 81 15.31 -8.13 -7.58
N TYR A 82 14.75 -8.43 -8.74
CA TYR A 82 13.73 -9.46 -8.87
C TYR A 82 14.38 -10.85 -8.92
N ALA A 83 14.02 -11.73 -8.00
CA ALA A 83 14.52 -13.10 -7.88
C ALA A 83 13.43 -14.19 -8.04
N GLY A 84 12.27 -13.83 -8.58
CA GLY A 84 11.13 -14.74 -8.78
C GLY A 84 11.25 -15.62 -10.03
N LYS A 85 10.29 -16.56 -10.17
CA LYS A 85 10.20 -17.48 -11.31
C LYS A 85 9.10 -17.02 -12.26
N ARG A 86 9.44 -16.35 -13.37
CA ARG A 86 8.45 -16.06 -14.41
C ARG A 86 8.45 -17.14 -15.49
N SER A 87 7.24 -17.57 -15.91
CA SER A 87 7.05 -18.49 -17.02
C SER A 87 7.70 -17.95 -18.29
N GLY A 88 8.65 -18.70 -18.88
CA GLY A 88 9.34 -18.32 -20.13
C GLY A 88 10.69 -17.60 -19.99
N ARG A 89 11.23 -17.38 -18.76
CA ARG A 89 12.60 -16.89 -18.53
C ARG A 89 13.35 -17.85 -17.61
N HIS A 90 14.68 -17.92 -17.73
CA HIS A 90 15.53 -18.69 -16.83
C HIS A 90 15.25 -18.30 -15.37
N SER A 91 14.72 -19.23 -14.58
CA SER A 91 14.57 -19.04 -13.14
C SER A 91 15.95 -19.11 -12.49
N PHE A 92 16.24 -18.16 -11.60
CA PHE A 92 17.44 -18.27 -10.77
C PHE A 92 17.43 -19.59 -9.98
N SER A 93 18.57 -20.27 -9.95
CA SER A 93 18.77 -21.38 -9.00
C SER A 93 18.82 -20.79 -7.57
N GLN A 94 18.63 -21.64 -6.55
CA GLN A 94 18.76 -21.15 -5.17
C GLN A 94 20.16 -20.62 -4.89
N ASP A 95 21.19 -21.26 -5.47
CA ASP A 95 22.57 -20.82 -5.31
C ASP A 95 22.78 -19.42 -5.92
N ALA A 96 22.22 -19.15 -7.10
CA ALA A 96 22.29 -17.83 -7.70
C ALA A 96 21.55 -16.75 -6.85
N ILE A 97 20.41 -17.11 -6.22
CA ILE A 97 19.73 -16.19 -5.29
C ILE A 97 20.59 -15.93 -4.06
N ASN A 98 21.20 -16.98 -3.49
CA ASN A 98 22.11 -16.85 -2.36
C ASN A 98 23.30 -15.94 -2.71
N GLU A 99 23.90 -16.09 -3.90
CA GLU A 99 24.97 -15.22 -4.38
C GLU A 99 24.54 -13.75 -4.51
N LEU A 100 23.33 -13.47 -5.05
CA LEU A 100 22.80 -12.13 -5.15
C LEU A 100 22.67 -11.46 -3.76
N ILE A 101 22.14 -12.19 -2.77
CA ILE A 101 21.97 -11.68 -1.41
C ILE A 101 23.34 -11.41 -0.75
N ILE A 102 24.27 -12.35 -0.89
CA ILE A 102 25.64 -12.27 -0.36
C ILE A 102 26.40 -11.09 -0.98
N ASN A 103 26.30 -10.89 -2.30
CA ASN A 103 27.00 -9.82 -3.00
C ASN A 103 26.48 -8.44 -2.59
N ALA A 104 25.17 -8.25 -2.49
CA ALA A 104 24.58 -7.00 -2.01
C ALA A 104 25.09 -6.63 -0.60
N ALA A 105 25.16 -7.58 0.31
CA ALA A 105 25.69 -7.36 1.65
C ALA A 105 27.20 -7.08 1.65
N LYS A 106 27.99 -7.75 0.78
CA LYS A 106 29.43 -7.48 0.65
C LYS A 106 29.73 -6.09 0.08
N GLU A 107 28.82 -5.53 -0.70
CA GLU A 107 28.88 -4.14 -1.17
C GLU A 107 28.59 -3.12 -0.04
N GLY A 108 28.28 -3.57 1.17
CA GLY A 108 27.99 -2.72 2.32
C GLY A 108 26.54 -2.25 2.42
N LEU A 109 25.59 -2.86 1.66
CA LEU A 109 24.20 -2.43 1.61
C LEU A 109 23.38 -3.09 2.72
N GLU A 110 22.48 -2.28 3.34
CA GLU A 110 21.38 -2.80 4.16
C GLU A 110 20.36 -3.48 3.24
N THR A 111 20.42 -4.81 3.19
CA THR A 111 19.67 -5.62 2.22
C THR A 111 18.46 -6.28 2.86
N VAL A 112 17.29 -6.10 2.27
CA VAL A 112 16.07 -6.84 2.60
C VAL A 112 15.81 -7.92 1.55
N ARG A 113 15.77 -9.18 2.01
CA ARG A 113 15.22 -10.29 1.22
C ARG A 113 13.74 -10.43 1.54
N LEU A 114 12.88 -9.91 0.66
CA LEU A 114 11.42 -9.88 0.81
C LEU A 114 10.80 -11.12 0.15
N LYS A 115 10.04 -11.91 0.93
CA LYS A 115 9.48 -13.20 0.51
C LYS A 115 7.99 -13.26 0.79
N GLY A 116 7.19 -13.74 -0.17
CA GLY A 116 5.76 -13.93 0.04
C GLY A 116 5.44 -14.88 1.20
N GLY A 117 4.42 -14.56 2.01
CA GLY A 117 4.06 -15.31 3.20
C GLY A 117 5.08 -15.18 4.32
N ASP A 118 5.52 -16.31 4.85
CA ASP A 118 6.61 -16.44 5.84
C ASP A 118 7.83 -17.10 5.22
N SER A 119 9.01 -16.55 5.45
CA SER A 119 10.26 -17.01 4.83
C SER A 119 10.64 -18.45 5.22
N PHE A 120 10.16 -18.95 6.36
CA PHE A 120 10.46 -20.28 6.91
C PHE A 120 9.37 -21.32 6.66
N VAL A 121 8.22 -20.94 6.08
CA VAL A 121 7.17 -21.88 5.71
C VAL A 121 7.22 -22.13 4.21
N PHE A 122 7.94 -23.20 3.82
CA PHE A 122 8.22 -23.58 2.42
C PHE A 122 8.85 -22.48 1.55
N GLY A 123 9.42 -21.45 2.20
CA GLY A 123 10.07 -20.31 1.56
C GLY A 123 11.58 -20.45 1.38
N ARG A 124 12.20 -21.57 1.79
CA ARG A 124 13.65 -21.82 1.72
C ARG A 124 14.52 -20.80 2.48
N GLY A 125 13.92 -20.01 3.40
CA GLY A 125 14.64 -19.00 4.20
C GLY A 125 15.77 -19.59 5.03
N GLY A 126 15.62 -20.85 5.48
CA GLY A 126 16.68 -21.57 6.20
C GLY A 126 17.93 -21.81 5.34
N GLU A 127 17.78 -22.12 4.05
CA GLU A 127 18.89 -22.31 3.11
C GLU A 127 19.60 -20.97 2.83
N GLU A 128 18.83 -19.88 2.63
CA GLU A 128 19.37 -18.52 2.45
C GLU A 128 20.17 -18.08 3.69
N LEU A 129 19.64 -18.37 4.90
CA LEU A 129 20.30 -18.04 6.16
C LEU A 129 21.61 -18.81 6.38
N LEU A 130 21.62 -20.11 6.05
CA LEU A 130 22.83 -20.93 6.12
C LEU A 130 23.93 -20.40 5.21
N ALA A 131 23.59 -20.05 3.97
CA ALA A 131 24.53 -19.47 3.02
C ALA A 131 25.13 -18.13 3.50
N LEU A 132 24.29 -17.26 4.10
CA LEU A 132 24.74 -16.01 4.69
C LEU A 132 25.71 -16.24 5.87
N LYS A 133 25.38 -17.18 6.73
CA LYS A 133 26.21 -17.55 7.88
C LYS A 133 27.57 -18.11 7.44
N GLU A 134 27.60 -18.97 6.43
CA GLU A 134 28.83 -19.49 5.83
C GLU A 134 29.68 -18.39 5.21
N ALA A 135 29.03 -17.37 4.64
CA ALA A 135 29.71 -16.18 4.08
C ALA A 135 30.17 -15.17 5.14
N GLY A 136 29.86 -15.38 6.43
CA GLY A 136 30.20 -14.47 7.54
C GLY A 136 29.43 -13.15 7.52
N ILE A 137 28.21 -13.13 6.94
CA ILE A 137 27.35 -11.96 6.84
C ILE A 137 26.36 -11.94 7.99
N GLU A 138 26.22 -10.76 8.63
CA GLU A 138 25.22 -10.54 9.67
C GLU A 138 23.81 -10.63 9.06
N CYS A 139 22.94 -11.42 9.70
CA CYS A 139 21.59 -11.60 9.19
C CYS A 139 20.56 -11.67 10.32
N SER A 140 19.36 -11.17 10.02
CA SER A 140 18.21 -11.19 10.90
C SER A 140 16.97 -11.69 10.16
N ILE A 141 15.91 -12.07 10.92
CA ILE A 141 14.68 -12.61 10.38
C ILE A 141 13.51 -11.85 10.98
N ILE A 142 12.58 -11.45 10.13
CA ILE A 142 11.28 -10.90 10.51
C ILE A 142 10.20 -11.80 9.92
N PRO A 143 9.39 -12.49 10.76
CA PRO A 143 8.35 -13.38 10.28
C PRO A 143 7.25 -12.61 9.53
N GLY A 144 6.57 -13.31 8.63
CA GLY A 144 5.37 -12.84 7.94
C GLY A 144 4.15 -13.71 8.24
N VAL A 145 2.96 -13.22 7.87
CA VAL A 145 1.73 -14.01 8.01
C VAL A 145 1.69 -15.08 6.92
N SER A 146 1.84 -16.35 7.31
CA SER A 146 1.87 -17.46 6.36
C SER A 146 0.50 -17.72 5.71
N SER A 147 0.51 -18.05 4.42
CA SER A 147 -0.67 -18.39 3.63
C SER A 147 -1.43 -19.62 4.17
N CYS A 148 -0.75 -20.56 4.82
CA CYS A 148 -1.42 -21.73 5.42
C CYS A 148 -2.41 -21.37 6.55
N ILE A 149 -2.27 -20.20 7.16
CA ILE A 149 -3.18 -19.69 8.19
C ILE A 149 -4.13 -18.66 7.59
N ALA A 150 -3.58 -17.63 6.97
CA ALA A 150 -4.36 -16.46 6.56
C ALA A 150 -5.32 -16.75 5.40
N VAL A 151 -4.94 -17.58 4.43
CA VAL A 151 -5.81 -17.86 3.26
C VAL A 151 -7.06 -18.65 3.66
N PRO A 152 -7.00 -19.75 4.44
CA PRO A 152 -8.21 -20.39 4.99
C PRO A 152 -9.06 -19.43 5.82
N GLU A 153 -8.44 -18.63 6.69
CA GLU A 153 -9.12 -17.65 7.55
C GLU A 153 -9.89 -16.61 6.72
N SER A 154 -9.32 -16.13 5.62
CA SER A 154 -9.94 -15.13 4.74
C SER A 154 -11.29 -15.56 4.15
N VAL A 155 -11.53 -16.86 4.06
CA VAL A 155 -12.77 -17.46 3.56
C VAL A 155 -13.59 -18.15 4.66
N GLY A 156 -13.30 -17.86 5.93
CA GLY A 156 -14.04 -18.36 7.07
C GLY A 156 -13.78 -19.84 7.41
N ILE A 157 -12.62 -20.38 7.05
CA ILE A 157 -12.16 -21.71 7.45
C ILE A 157 -11.15 -21.56 8.58
N PRO A 158 -11.48 -21.88 9.84
CA PRO A 158 -10.50 -21.92 10.92
C PRO A 158 -9.61 -23.16 10.75
N VAL A 159 -8.29 -23.00 10.82
CA VAL A 159 -7.36 -24.13 10.68
C VAL A 159 -7.40 -25.06 11.90
N THR A 160 -7.91 -24.59 13.03
CA THR A 160 -8.17 -25.38 14.24
C THR A 160 -9.55 -25.09 14.79
N HIS A 161 -10.20 -26.09 15.43
CA HIS A 161 -11.46 -25.91 16.13
C HIS A 161 -11.54 -26.86 17.33
N ARG A 162 -11.87 -26.34 18.51
CA ARG A 162 -11.80 -27.05 19.80
C ARG A 162 -12.43 -28.46 19.79
N LYS A 163 -13.53 -28.65 19.05
CA LYS A 163 -14.27 -29.92 19.02
C LYS A 163 -13.98 -30.79 17.81
N LEU A 164 -13.40 -30.24 16.72
CA LEU A 164 -13.27 -30.91 15.42
C LEU A 164 -11.82 -31.14 15.01
N ALA A 165 -10.94 -30.14 15.19
CA ALA A 165 -9.55 -30.21 14.78
C ALA A 165 -8.65 -29.54 15.84
N GLN A 166 -7.99 -30.33 16.67
CA GLN A 166 -7.06 -29.86 17.71
C GLN A 166 -5.64 -29.67 17.20
N SER A 167 -5.39 -30.03 15.95
CA SER A 167 -4.12 -29.85 15.25
C SER A 167 -4.38 -29.51 13.79
N PHE A 168 -3.38 -28.91 13.16
CA PHE A 168 -3.33 -28.81 11.71
C PHE A 168 -1.94 -29.16 11.22
N THR A 169 -1.86 -29.73 10.02
CA THR A 169 -0.62 -30.16 9.40
C THR A 169 -0.48 -29.49 8.05
N VAL A 170 0.65 -28.83 7.83
CA VAL A 170 0.95 -28.13 6.58
C VAL A 170 1.92 -29.00 5.77
N VAL A 171 1.55 -29.26 4.52
CA VAL A 171 2.26 -30.16 3.61
C VAL A 171 2.53 -29.45 2.30
N THR A 172 3.68 -29.71 1.66
CA THR A 172 3.89 -29.30 0.27
C THR A 172 3.26 -30.31 -0.69
N GLY A 173 2.46 -29.85 -1.64
CA GLY A 173 1.90 -30.70 -2.69
C GLY A 173 2.87 -31.04 -3.82
N HIS A 174 4.10 -30.53 -3.73
CA HIS A 174 5.15 -30.77 -4.72
C HIS A 174 6.48 -31.02 -4.02
N THR A 175 7.06 -32.21 -4.23
CA THR A 175 8.39 -32.56 -3.74
C THR A 175 9.38 -32.56 -4.90
N ALA A 176 10.51 -31.89 -4.74
CA ALA A 176 11.50 -31.71 -5.81
C ALA A 176 12.20 -33.03 -6.19
N ASP A 177 12.34 -33.96 -5.25
CA ASP A 177 13.20 -35.16 -5.38
C ASP A 177 12.42 -36.45 -5.57
N GLY A 178 11.10 -36.39 -5.83
CA GLY A 178 10.27 -37.59 -6.03
C GLY A 178 10.00 -38.40 -4.78
N GLU A 179 10.49 -37.99 -3.61
CA GLU A 179 10.12 -38.59 -2.33
C GLU A 179 8.65 -38.25 -2.04
N SER A 180 7.84 -39.29 -1.83
CA SER A 180 6.45 -39.12 -1.48
C SER A 180 6.31 -38.86 0.02
N GLU A 181 5.49 -37.87 0.37
CA GLU A 181 5.02 -37.68 1.74
C GLU A 181 4.41 -38.97 2.30
N ASN A 182 4.48 -39.15 3.61
CA ASN A 182 3.87 -40.30 4.27
C ASN A 182 2.34 -40.17 4.31
N TYR A 183 1.69 -40.52 3.20
CA TYR A 183 0.24 -40.44 3.06
C TYR A 183 -0.54 -41.33 4.01
N GLU A 184 0.02 -42.46 4.47
CA GLU A 184 -0.57 -43.32 5.49
C GLU A 184 -0.71 -42.54 6.81
N ALA A 185 0.34 -41.87 7.24
CA ALA A 185 0.32 -41.04 8.44
C ALA A 185 -0.64 -39.84 8.26
N LEU A 186 -0.61 -39.16 7.11
CA LEU A 186 -1.48 -38.04 6.84
C LEU A 186 -2.97 -38.43 6.82
N ALA A 187 -3.30 -39.58 6.23
CA ALA A 187 -4.68 -40.08 6.19
C ALA A 187 -5.22 -40.41 7.59
N ALA A 188 -4.36 -40.91 8.49
CA ALA A 188 -4.73 -41.22 9.87
C ALA A 188 -4.94 -39.98 10.76
N LEU A 189 -4.43 -38.80 10.38
CA LEU A 189 -4.60 -37.59 11.16
C LEU A 189 -6.06 -37.12 11.18
N LYS A 190 -6.54 -36.77 12.40
CA LYS A 190 -7.91 -36.21 12.63
C LYS A 190 -7.96 -34.68 12.51
N GLY A 191 -6.80 -34.03 12.44
CA GLY A 191 -6.70 -32.56 12.30
C GLY A 191 -6.97 -32.06 10.88
N THR A 192 -6.81 -30.78 10.69
CA THR A 192 -6.90 -30.16 9.38
C THR A 192 -5.59 -30.37 8.60
N LEU A 193 -5.68 -30.83 7.36
CA LEU A 193 -4.55 -30.91 6.45
C LEU A 193 -4.59 -29.72 5.49
N ILE A 194 -3.45 -29.07 5.31
CA ILE A 194 -3.31 -27.90 4.45
C ILE A 194 -2.18 -28.15 3.45
N PHE A 195 -2.53 -28.26 2.17
CA PHE A 195 -1.56 -28.50 1.11
C PHE A 195 -1.24 -27.18 0.39
N LEU A 196 0.01 -26.74 0.54
CA LEU A 196 0.56 -25.63 -0.23
C LEU A 196 1.18 -26.14 -1.53
N MET A 197 1.20 -25.33 -2.59
CA MET A 197 1.76 -25.69 -3.91
C MET A 197 1.14 -26.95 -4.55
N GLY A 198 -0.05 -27.37 -4.07
CA GLY A 198 -0.69 -28.62 -4.46
C GLY A 198 -1.76 -28.52 -5.54
N ILE A 199 -2.06 -27.33 -6.08
CA ILE A 199 -3.19 -27.16 -7.01
C ILE A 199 -3.08 -28.05 -8.25
N LYS A 200 -1.91 -28.17 -8.85
CA LYS A 200 -1.69 -29.03 -10.02
C LYS A 200 -1.71 -30.53 -9.69
N SER A 201 -1.59 -30.89 -8.43
CA SER A 201 -1.49 -32.27 -7.94
C SER A 201 -2.71 -32.70 -7.12
N ILE A 202 -3.81 -31.89 -7.11
CA ILE A 202 -5.00 -32.15 -6.28
C ILE A 202 -5.53 -33.58 -6.44
N SER A 203 -5.68 -34.09 -7.67
CA SER A 203 -6.17 -35.43 -7.92
C SER A 203 -5.30 -36.48 -7.21
N GLY A 204 -3.97 -36.43 -7.45
CA GLY A 204 -3.05 -37.38 -6.82
C GLY A 204 -3.01 -37.28 -5.30
N ILE A 205 -3.17 -36.09 -4.72
CA ILE A 205 -3.25 -35.89 -3.27
C ILE A 205 -4.53 -36.54 -2.73
N CYS A 206 -5.68 -36.29 -3.36
CA CYS A 206 -6.97 -36.86 -2.93
C CYS A 206 -6.97 -38.38 -3.07
N ASP A 207 -6.53 -38.92 -4.19
CA ASP A 207 -6.50 -40.36 -4.47
C ASP A 207 -5.65 -41.10 -3.44
N ARG A 208 -4.47 -40.57 -3.12
CA ARG A 208 -3.58 -41.19 -2.09
C ARG A 208 -4.19 -41.12 -0.69
N LEU A 209 -4.77 -39.99 -0.29
CA LEU A 209 -5.42 -39.89 1.03
C LEU A 209 -6.56 -40.92 1.17
N ILE A 210 -7.35 -41.14 0.11
CA ILE A 210 -8.44 -42.11 0.08
C ILE A 210 -7.87 -43.53 0.09
N GLU A 211 -6.84 -43.84 -0.72
CA GLU A 211 -6.16 -45.11 -0.77
C GLU A 211 -5.66 -45.55 0.61
N TYR A 212 -5.11 -44.60 1.39
CA TYR A 212 -4.64 -44.84 2.75
C TYR A 212 -5.72 -44.67 3.83
N GLY A 213 -7.00 -44.68 3.46
CA GLY A 213 -8.13 -44.85 4.37
C GLY A 213 -8.82 -43.56 4.87
N LYS A 214 -8.48 -42.40 4.35
CA LYS A 214 -9.27 -41.21 4.66
C LYS A 214 -10.60 -41.25 3.91
N ALA A 215 -11.71 -40.99 4.63
CA ALA A 215 -13.06 -41.09 4.09
C ALA A 215 -13.28 -40.16 2.88
N PRO A 216 -13.84 -40.66 1.75
CA PRO A 216 -14.06 -39.85 0.55
C PRO A 216 -15.02 -38.69 0.77
N ASP A 217 -15.90 -38.75 1.77
CA ASP A 217 -16.84 -37.71 2.17
C ASP A 217 -16.23 -36.67 3.12
N THR A 218 -14.95 -36.83 3.50
CA THR A 218 -14.22 -35.82 4.29
C THR A 218 -14.32 -34.44 3.62
N PRO A 219 -14.77 -33.38 4.32
CA PRO A 219 -14.87 -32.04 3.76
C PRO A 219 -13.52 -31.57 3.19
N ALA A 220 -13.56 -30.94 2.01
CA ALA A 220 -12.40 -30.36 1.37
C ALA A 220 -12.76 -29.01 0.73
N ALA A 221 -11.82 -28.07 0.74
CA ALA A 221 -11.96 -26.79 0.08
C ALA A 221 -10.67 -26.39 -0.65
N VAL A 222 -10.82 -25.83 -1.84
CA VAL A 222 -9.72 -25.17 -2.57
C VAL A 222 -9.94 -23.67 -2.52
N ILE A 223 -8.91 -22.94 -2.07
CA ILE A 223 -8.90 -21.50 -2.11
C ILE A 223 -7.84 -21.08 -3.13
N SER A 224 -8.30 -20.52 -4.24
CA SER A 224 -7.48 -20.02 -5.33
C SER A 224 -7.29 -18.52 -5.19
N ARG A 225 -6.07 -18.02 -5.40
CA ARG A 225 -5.71 -16.60 -5.40
C ARG A 225 -6.18 -15.83 -4.16
N GLY A 226 -6.08 -16.45 -2.97
CA GLY A 226 -6.47 -15.82 -1.71
C GLY A 226 -5.86 -14.43 -1.53
N PHE A 227 -6.60 -13.51 -0.91
CA PHE A 227 -6.25 -12.10 -0.72
C PHE A 227 -6.12 -11.26 -2.00
N THR A 228 -6.53 -11.77 -3.16
CA THR A 228 -6.66 -10.97 -4.38
C THR A 228 -8.14 -10.74 -4.71
N GLU A 229 -8.42 -9.81 -5.61
CA GLU A 229 -9.77 -9.56 -6.14
C GLU A 229 -10.35 -10.78 -6.90
N HIS A 230 -9.47 -11.70 -7.33
CA HIS A 230 -9.82 -12.93 -8.01
C HIS A 230 -9.89 -14.14 -7.07
N ALA A 231 -9.92 -13.92 -5.75
CA ALA A 231 -10.01 -14.99 -4.77
C ALA A 231 -11.29 -15.81 -4.98
N LYS A 232 -11.14 -17.13 -5.10
CA LYS A 232 -12.26 -18.07 -5.26
C LYS A 232 -12.13 -19.18 -4.24
N ARG A 233 -13.24 -19.51 -3.58
CA ARG A 233 -13.39 -20.68 -2.74
C ARG A 233 -14.23 -21.72 -3.48
N ILE A 234 -13.74 -22.97 -3.55
CA ILE A 234 -14.40 -24.11 -4.15
C ILE A 234 -14.57 -25.16 -3.06
N ASP A 235 -15.83 -25.51 -2.75
CA ASP A 235 -16.19 -26.45 -1.70
C ASP A 235 -16.53 -27.83 -2.28
N GLY A 236 -16.11 -28.87 -1.58
CA GLY A 236 -16.39 -30.25 -1.93
C GLY A 236 -16.09 -31.22 -0.81
N SER A 237 -15.97 -32.46 -1.18
CA SER A 237 -15.42 -33.54 -0.38
C SER A 237 -14.09 -34.03 -0.98
N LEU A 238 -13.34 -34.81 -0.23
CA LEU A 238 -12.09 -35.38 -0.72
C LEU A 238 -12.28 -36.18 -2.03
N GLY A 239 -13.46 -36.84 -2.19
CA GLY A 239 -13.79 -37.61 -3.39
C GLY A 239 -14.17 -36.79 -4.63
N ASP A 240 -14.57 -35.54 -4.49
CA ASP A 240 -15.06 -34.73 -5.63
C ASP A 240 -14.33 -33.39 -5.85
N ILE A 241 -13.53 -32.95 -4.88
CA ILE A 241 -12.88 -31.63 -4.94
C ILE A 241 -11.94 -31.48 -6.13
N ALA A 242 -11.26 -32.57 -6.53
CA ALA A 242 -10.32 -32.54 -7.66
C ALA A 242 -11.05 -32.20 -8.99
N VAL A 243 -12.27 -32.72 -9.17
CA VAL A 243 -13.10 -32.43 -10.34
C VAL A 243 -13.66 -31.02 -10.29
N LYS A 244 -14.16 -30.59 -9.12
CA LYS A 244 -14.73 -29.26 -8.90
C LYS A 244 -13.70 -28.15 -9.06
N ALA A 245 -12.46 -28.39 -8.65
CA ALA A 245 -11.38 -27.43 -8.68
C ALA A 245 -10.46 -27.55 -9.91
N ARG A 246 -10.91 -28.23 -11.00
CA ARG A 246 -10.12 -28.44 -12.22
C ARG A 246 -9.55 -27.13 -12.79
N ASP A 247 -10.33 -26.07 -12.76
CA ASP A 247 -9.99 -24.75 -13.32
C ASP A 247 -9.47 -23.77 -12.24
N ALA A 248 -9.05 -24.30 -11.09
CA ALA A 248 -8.50 -23.47 -10.03
C ALA A 248 -7.12 -22.90 -10.43
N GLU A 249 -7.00 -21.58 -10.31
CA GLU A 249 -5.78 -20.85 -10.67
C GLU A 249 -4.77 -20.88 -9.52
N THR A 250 -3.49 -20.79 -9.87
CA THR A 250 -2.40 -20.62 -8.90
C THR A 250 -2.13 -19.13 -8.64
N PRO A 251 -1.65 -18.73 -7.44
CA PRO A 251 -1.42 -19.59 -6.26
C PRO A 251 -2.74 -20.05 -5.62
N GLY A 252 -2.71 -21.23 -4.99
CA GLY A 252 -3.89 -21.75 -4.28
C GLY A 252 -3.53 -22.81 -3.24
N ILE A 253 -4.48 -23.08 -2.35
CA ILE A 253 -4.33 -23.96 -1.19
C ILE A 253 -5.47 -24.97 -1.19
N LEU A 254 -5.16 -26.24 -0.92
CA LEU A 254 -6.14 -27.27 -0.62
C LEU A 254 -6.21 -27.48 0.91
N VAL A 255 -7.41 -27.39 1.46
CA VAL A 255 -7.70 -27.68 2.87
C VAL A 255 -8.58 -28.92 2.95
N VAL A 256 -8.20 -29.89 3.77
CA VAL A 256 -8.92 -31.16 3.97
C VAL A 256 -9.17 -31.40 5.45
N GLY A 257 -10.38 -31.75 5.81
CA GLY A 257 -10.81 -32.05 7.18
C GLY A 257 -12.11 -31.35 7.54
N GLU A 258 -12.65 -31.65 8.73
CA GLU A 258 -13.96 -31.15 9.19
C GLU A 258 -14.04 -29.61 9.16
N THR A 259 -12.94 -28.92 9.40
CA THR A 259 -12.91 -27.46 9.38
C THR A 259 -13.09 -26.86 7.99
N ALA A 260 -12.74 -27.60 6.93
CA ALA A 260 -12.96 -27.16 5.54
C ALA A 260 -14.45 -26.98 5.21
N GLY A 261 -15.35 -27.67 5.94
CA GLY A 261 -16.79 -27.54 5.80
C GLY A 261 -17.38 -26.26 6.41
N PHE A 262 -16.62 -25.48 7.19
CA PHE A 262 -17.13 -24.26 7.81
C PHE A 262 -17.32 -23.14 6.77
N LYS A 263 -18.42 -22.40 6.92
CA LYS A 263 -18.77 -21.18 6.18
C LYS A 263 -19.07 -20.06 7.18
N LEU A 264 -18.06 -19.72 8.00
CA LEU A 264 -18.22 -18.72 9.06
C LEU A 264 -18.38 -17.29 8.52
N LEU A 265 -17.83 -17.03 7.34
CA LEU A 265 -18.08 -15.84 6.56
C LEU A 265 -19.08 -16.25 5.48
N GLY A 266 -20.21 -15.52 5.33
CA GLY A 266 -21.23 -15.83 4.31
C GLY A 266 -20.63 -15.95 2.91
N ASP A 267 -21.43 -16.33 1.90
CA ASP A 267 -20.96 -16.58 0.51
C ASP A 267 -20.09 -15.45 -0.11
N ASN A 268 -20.07 -14.29 0.53
CA ASN A 268 -19.14 -13.20 0.31
C ASN A 268 -18.04 -13.23 1.39
N GLY A 269 -17.11 -14.17 1.31
CA GLY A 269 -15.88 -14.25 2.15
C GLY A 269 -14.93 -13.05 1.98
N ASN A 270 -15.16 -12.20 1.00
CA ASN A 270 -14.73 -10.82 0.99
C ASN A 270 -15.63 -10.01 1.92
N ARG A 271 -15.06 -9.25 2.84
CA ARG A 271 -15.76 -8.20 3.57
C ARG A 271 -16.78 -7.58 2.62
N SER A 272 -18.07 -7.73 2.92
CA SER A 272 -19.12 -7.04 2.19
C SER A 272 -18.92 -5.55 2.44
N ASN A 273 -17.98 -4.95 1.74
CA ASN A 273 -17.89 -3.52 1.64
C ASN A 273 -19.20 -3.08 0.99
N LYS A 274 -19.99 -2.29 1.70
CA LYS A 274 -21.20 -1.63 1.17
C LYS A 274 -20.91 -0.88 -0.15
N ASN A 275 -19.64 -0.70 -0.47
CA ASN A 275 -19.11 -0.01 -1.64
C ASN A 275 -18.18 -0.98 -2.41
N ASN A 276 -18.73 -1.96 -3.11
CA ASN A 276 -17.91 -2.86 -3.94
C ASN A 276 -17.50 -2.14 -5.23
N LEU A 277 -16.20 -1.80 -5.32
CA LEU A 277 -15.56 -1.22 -6.50
C LEU A 277 -14.63 -2.25 -7.19
N SER A 278 -14.88 -3.54 -6.98
CA SER A 278 -14.06 -4.61 -7.56
C SER A 278 -14.00 -4.52 -9.09
N GLY A 279 -12.79 -4.55 -9.63
CA GLY A 279 -12.54 -4.44 -11.07
C GLY A 279 -12.54 -3.01 -11.63
N ILE A 280 -12.92 -2.00 -10.83
CA ILE A 280 -12.91 -0.59 -11.25
C ILE A 280 -11.49 -0.02 -11.14
N ARG A 281 -10.98 0.54 -12.24
CA ARG A 281 -9.66 1.17 -12.31
C ARG A 281 -9.76 2.68 -12.11
N ILE A 282 -9.06 3.21 -11.12
CA ILE A 282 -9.16 4.62 -10.71
C ILE A 282 -7.78 5.27 -10.68
N LEU A 283 -7.62 6.37 -11.43
CA LEU A 283 -6.45 7.23 -11.35
C LEU A 283 -6.71 8.35 -10.34
N VAL A 284 -5.88 8.44 -9.30
CA VAL A 284 -6.06 9.42 -8.22
C VAL A 284 -5.03 10.54 -8.35
N THR A 285 -5.49 11.77 -8.58
CA THR A 285 -4.63 12.95 -8.74
C THR A 285 -4.75 13.93 -7.57
N GLY A 286 -3.72 14.74 -7.35
CA GLY A 286 -3.69 15.74 -6.28
C GLY A 286 -2.32 15.86 -5.62
N THR A 287 -2.30 16.14 -4.31
CA THR A 287 -1.06 16.07 -3.51
C THR A 287 -0.70 14.62 -3.16
N GLU A 288 0.57 14.33 -2.88
CA GLU A 288 1.04 13.01 -2.47
C GLU A 288 0.24 12.45 -1.28
N SER A 289 0.01 13.24 -0.24
CA SER A 289 -0.75 12.79 0.93
C SER A 289 -2.23 12.51 0.63
N PHE A 290 -2.85 13.28 -0.26
CA PHE A 290 -4.23 13.06 -0.68
C PHE A 290 -4.35 11.80 -1.54
N THR A 291 -3.46 11.64 -2.52
CA THR A 291 -3.47 10.48 -3.43
C THR A 291 -3.24 9.18 -2.67
N SER A 292 -2.27 9.15 -1.75
CA SER A 292 -1.98 7.97 -0.92
C SER A 292 -3.15 7.61 0.00
N LYS A 293 -3.76 8.60 0.69
CA LYS A 293 -4.93 8.36 1.55
C LYS A 293 -6.12 7.82 0.74
N LEU A 294 -6.44 8.47 -0.39
CA LEU A 294 -7.61 8.09 -1.19
C LEU A 294 -7.40 6.75 -1.90
N LYS A 295 -6.19 6.48 -2.43
CA LYS A 295 -5.82 5.17 -2.97
C LYS A 295 -6.06 4.08 -1.94
N PHE A 296 -5.57 4.25 -0.70
CA PHE A 296 -5.80 3.29 0.38
C PHE A 296 -7.29 3.01 0.60
N MET A 297 -8.11 4.05 0.74
CA MET A 297 -9.54 3.91 1.02
C MET A 297 -10.31 3.28 -0.16
N LEU A 298 -9.98 3.63 -1.40
CA LEU A 298 -10.58 3.05 -2.60
C LEU A 298 -10.19 1.57 -2.77
N SER A 299 -8.93 1.23 -2.48
CA SER A 299 -8.46 -0.15 -2.51
C SER A 299 -9.14 -1.02 -1.44
N GLU A 300 -9.43 -0.46 -0.25
CA GLU A 300 -10.26 -1.13 0.77
C GLU A 300 -11.69 -1.40 0.28
N CYS A 301 -12.18 -0.63 -0.71
CA CYS A 301 -13.44 -0.88 -1.40
C CYS A 301 -13.31 -1.84 -2.59
N GLY A 302 -12.11 -2.36 -2.88
CA GLY A 302 -11.85 -3.32 -3.96
C GLY A 302 -11.44 -2.71 -5.29
N ALA A 303 -11.25 -1.37 -5.39
CA ALA A 303 -10.81 -0.72 -6.61
C ALA A 303 -9.32 -0.94 -6.90
N VAL A 304 -8.96 -1.00 -8.18
CA VAL A 304 -7.57 -0.98 -8.65
C VAL A 304 -7.16 0.48 -8.84
N CYS A 305 -6.32 1.00 -7.94
CA CYS A 305 -6.00 2.41 -7.90
C CYS A 305 -4.54 2.69 -8.23
N GLU A 306 -4.32 3.68 -9.10
CA GLU A 306 -3.02 4.25 -9.36
C GLU A 306 -2.97 5.69 -8.83
N LYS A 307 -1.90 6.05 -8.10
CA LYS A 307 -1.70 7.41 -7.64
C LYS A 307 -0.86 8.19 -8.67
N HIS A 308 -1.29 9.40 -8.96
CA HIS A 308 -0.58 10.30 -9.86
C HIS A 308 -0.55 11.72 -9.24
N PRO A 309 0.40 12.00 -8.35
CA PRO A 309 0.53 13.32 -7.76
C PRO A 309 0.78 14.37 -8.84
N THR A 310 -0.09 15.38 -8.89
CA THR A 310 -0.03 16.47 -9.89
C THR A 310 0.42 17.79 -9.30
N ILE A 311 0.42 17.91 -7.96
CA ILE A 311 0.86 19.11 -7.25
C ILE A 311 1.64 18.73 -5.99
N LYS A 312 2.64 19.56 -5.68
CA LYS A 312 3.38 19.50 -4.42
C LYS A 312 3.14 20.75 -3.57
N ILE A 313 3.20 20.58 -2.28
CA ILE A 313 3.16 21.67 -1.30
C ILE A 313 4.59 22.12 -1.04
N VAL A 314 4.86 23.40 -1.24
CA VAL A 314 6.17 24.01 -0.96
C VAL A 314 5.99 24.99 0.19
N PRO A 315 6.48 24.67 1.39
CA PRO A 315 6.40 25.56 2.54
C PRO A 315 7.13 26.88 2.30
N GLN A 316 6.55 27.98 2.80
CA GLN A 316 7.14 29.34 2.85
C GLN A 316 7.36 29.69 4.32
N ASN A 317 8.30 29.01 4.95
CA ASN A 317 8.49 29.02 6.41
C ASN A 317 8.86 30.38 7.00
N ASP A 318 9.49 31.26 6.21
CA ASP A 318 9.99 32.55 6.69
C ASP A 318 8.85 33.56 6.90
N ASN A 319 7.66 33.28 6.37
CA ASN A 319 6.50 34.16 6.50
C ASN A 319 5.72 33.94 7.81
N VAL A 320 5.97 32.85 8.55
CA VAL A 320 5.26 32.57 9.82
C VAL A 320 5.79 33.49 10.91
N PRO A 321 4.95 34.26 11.62
CA PRO A 321 5.39 35.13 12.69
C PRO A 321 6.18 34.38 13.78
N SER A 322 7.20 35.05 14.33
CA SER A 322 7.97 34.49 15.46
C SER A 322 7.30 34.71 16.81
N ASP A 323 6.36 35.67 16.89
CA ASP A 323 5.55 35.98 18.07
C ASP A 323 4.07 35.97 17.71
N PHE A 324 3.25 35.41 18.56
CA PHE A 324 1.80 35.27 18.39
C PHE A 324 1.02 36.11 19.41
N SER A 325 1.68 36.89 20.26
CA SER A 325 1.05 37.65 21.34
C SER A 325 0.04 38.72 20.87
N ASP A 326 0.19 39.18 19.63
CA ASP A 326 -0.68 40.18 19.03
C ASP A 326 -1.96 39.63 18.40
N TYR A 327 -2.15 38.28 18.43
CA TYR A 327 -3.27 37.66 17.77
C TYR A 327 -4.16 36.91 18.77
N ASP A 328 -5.46 36.96 18.52
CA ASP A 328 -6.49 36.23 19.28
C ASP A 328 -7.00 34.98 18.54
N TRP A 329 -6.96 35.02 17.22
CA TRP A 329 -7.46 33.96 16.37
C TRP A 329 -6.41 33.47 15.37
N ILE A 330 -6.31 32.16 15.22
CA ILE A 330 -5.63 31.53 14.05
C ILE A 330 -6.69 30.95 13.14
N VAL A 331 -6.63 31.29 11.85
CA VAL A 331 -7.60 30.88 10.85
C VAL A 331 -6.93 30.02 9.78
N PHE A 332 -7.34 28.76 9.68
CA PHE A 332 -6.84 27.83 8.69
C PHE A 332 -7.86 27.59 7.57
N THR A 333 -7.44 27.83 6.33
CA THR A 333 -8.26 27.60 5.14
C THR A 333 -7.99 26.25 4.46
N SER A 334 -7.11 25.42 5.01
CA SER A 334 -6.80 24.09 4.50
C SER A 334 -6.10 23.21 5.53
N ALA A 335 -6.19 21.89 5.37
CA ALA A 335 -5.43 20.94 6.17
C ALA A 335 -3.91 21.05 5.95
N ASN A 336 -3.47 21.40 4.73
CA ASN A 336 -2.05 21.64 4.43
C ASN A 336 -1.51 22.84 5.20
N GLY A 337 -2.31 23.91 5.37
CA GLY A 337 -1.93 25.07 6.18
C GLY A 337 -1.70 24.69 7.64
N VAL A 338 -2.56 23.84 8.21
CA VAL A 338 -2.36 23.31 9.57
C VAL A 338 -1.03 22.58 9.67
N LYS A 339 -0.78 21.64 8.76
CA LYS A 339 0.45 20.84 8.75
C LYS A 339 1.69 21.73 8.66
N VAL A 340 1.77 22.60 7.65
CA VAL A 340 2.94 23.48 7.45
C VAL A 340 3.19 24.37 8.67
N PHE A 341 2.12 24.89 9.30
CA PHE A 341 2.24 25.72 10.50
C PHE A 341 2.86 24.96 11.67
N PHE A 342 2.33 23.77 11.99
CA PHE A 342 2.84 22.99 13.12
C PHE A 342 4.22 22.39 12.85
N ASP A 343 4.50 21.94 11.63
CA ASP A 343 5.84 21.49 11.22
C ASP A 343 6.84 22.65 11.44
N ARG A 344 6.49 23.87 11.08
CA ARG A 344 7.35 25.05 11.31
C ARG A 344 7.50 25.41 12.79
N LEU A 345 6.40 25.31 13.56
CA LEU A 345 6.42 25.59 15.01
C LEU A 345 7.42 24.67 15.73
N TYR A 346 7.40 23.38 15.40
CA TYR A 346 8.27 22.39 16.04
C TYR A 346 9.73 22.47 15.59
N ILE A 347 10.01 22.76 14.32
CA ILE A 347 11.37 23.02 13.83
C ILE A 347 11.99 24.23 14.55
N GLY A 348 11.20 25.23 14.93
CA GLY A 348 11.64 26.44 15.64
C GLY A 348 11.84 26.25 17.15
N ASP A 349 11.94 25.02 17.65
CA ASP A 349 12.07 24.68 19.08
C ASP A 349 10.92 25.25 19.95
N ARG A 350 9.73 25.33 19.36
CA ARG A 350 8.48 25.75 20.02
C ARG A 350 7.47 24.62 19.96
N ASP A 351 6.53 24.63 20.87
CA ASP A 351 5.45 23.67 20.90
C ASP A 351 4.06 24.34 20.94
N ILE A 352 3.02 23.55 21.06
CA ILE A 352 1.63 23.98 21.10
C ILE A 352 1.36 25.06 22.15
N ARG A 353 2.14 25.17 23.21
CA ARG A 353 2.00 26.19 24.27
C ARG A 353 2.17 27.61 23.72
N ALA A 354 2.92 27.77 22.63
CA ALA A 354 3.12 29.06 22.00
C ALA A 354 1.80 29.70 21.46
N VAL A 355 0.77 28.87 21.24
CA VAL A 355 -0.55 29.26 20.71
C VAL A 355 -1.71 28.87 21.64
N SER A 356 -1.41 28.57 22.92
CA SER A 356 -2.39 28.05 23.89
C SER A 356 -3.51 29.02 24.25
N ASN A 357 -3.28 30.32 24.10
CA ASN A 357 -4.26 31.39 24.42
C ASN A 357 -5.09 31.84 23.21
N MET A 358 -4.92 31.18 22.07
CA MET A 358 -5.57 31.57 20.82
C MET A 358 -6.80 30.73 20.53
N HIS A 359 -7.77 31.34 19.85
CA HIS A 359 -8.90 30.64 19.24
C HIS A 359 -8.55 30.14 17.85
N PHE A 360 -9.12 29.00 17.46
CA PHE A 360 -8.85 28.34 16.19
C PHE A 360 -10.10 28.25 15.32
N ALA A 361 -10.05 28.85 14.12
CA ALA A 361 -11.08 28.71 13.11
C ALA A 361 -10.60 27.87 11.93
N CYS A 362 -11.43 26.94 11.49
CA CYS A 362 -11.14 26.06 10.35
C CYS A 362 -12.22 26.17 9.28
N ILE A 363 -11.84 26.21 8.00
CA ILE A 363 -12.79 26.33 6.90
C ILE A 363 -13.76 25.14 6.79
N GLY A 364 -13.40 23.97 7.28
CA GLY A 364 -14.23 22.78 7.16
C GLY A 364 -13.71 21.57 7.95
N ASN A 365 -14.45 20.46 7.87
CA ASN A 365 -14.20 19.26 8.66
C ASN A 365 -12.83 18.63 8.43
N GLY A 366 -12.30 18.65 7.19
CA GLY A 366 -10.97 18.11 6.89
C GLY A 366 -9.85 18.89 7.60
N THR A 367 -9.94 20.23 7.60
CA THR A 367 -9.02 21.13 8.31
C THR A 367 -9.13 20.96 9.82
N LYS A 368 -10.36 20.85 10.35
CA LYS A 368 -10.63 20.57 11.77
C LYS A 368 -10.05 19.21 12.20
N ALA A 369 -10.18 18.17 11.37
CA ALA A 369 -9.64 16.86 11.66
C ALA A 369 -8.10 16.87 11.68
N GLU A 370 -7.47 17.63 10.78
CA GLU A 370 -6.02 17.80 10.78
C GLU A 370 -5.53 18.53 12.04
N LEU A 371 -6.20 19.63 12.43
CA LEU A 371 -5.88 20.37 13.65
C LEU A 371 -5.95 19.47 14.90
N ARG A 372 -6.90 18.54 14.93
CA ARG A 372 -7.07 17.61 16.05
C ARG A 372 -5.91 16.64 16.22
N LYS A 373 -5.15 16.34 15.16
CA LYS A 373 -3.95 15.49 15.27
C LYS A 373 -2.87 16.14 16.13
N TYR A 374 -2.85 17.46 16.20
CA TYR A 374 -1.96 18.26 17.06
C TYR A 374 -2.54 18.54 18.45
N GLY A 375 -3.66 17.86 18.80
CA GLY A 375 -4.28 17.98 20.14
C GLY A 375 -5.22 19.17 20.30
N ILE A 376 -5.44 19.99 19.26
CA ILE A 376 -6.29 21.19 19.32
C ILE A 376 -7.67 20.91 18.76
N LYS A 377 -8.72 21.39 19.44
CA LYS A 377 -10.09 21.41 18.96
C LYS A 377 -10.36 22.80 18.34
N ALA A 378 -10.83 22.82 17.09
CA ALA A 378 -11.27 24.07 16.50
C ALA A 378 -12.46 24.66 17.29
N ASP A 379 -12.35 25.95 17.63
CA ASP A 379 -13.41 26.71 18.30
C ASP A 379 -14.53 27.05 17.33
N PHE A 380 -14.18 27.23 16.05
CA PHE A 380 -15.14 27.59 15.03
C PHE A 380 -14.94 26.85 13.71
N VAL A 381 -16.05 26.46 13.09
CA VAL A 381 -16.14 25.94 11.72
C VAL A 381 -17.44 26.50 11.11
N PRO A 382 -17.44 27.12 9.92
CA PRO A 382 -18.62 27.74 9.35
C PRO A 382 -19.70 26.74 8.95
N SER A 383 -20.92 27.22 8.81
CA SER A 383 -22.08 26.42 8.37
C SER A 383 -21.92 25.89 6.95
N GLU A 384 -21.27 26.65 6.07
CA GLU A 384 -20.86 26.24 4.73
C GLU A 384 -19.33 26.31 4.63
N PHE A 385 -18.70 25.28 4.09
CA PHE A 385 -17.23 25.14 4.02
C PHE A 385 -16.62 25.98 2.89
N THR A 386 -16.95 27.28 2.88
CA THR A 386 -16.44 28.25 1.92
C THR A 386 -15.70 29.39 2.61
N ALA A 387 -14.70 29.96 1.91
CA ALA A 387 -13.93 31.10 2.42
C ALA A 387 -14.82 32.31 2.73
N LYS A 388 -15.87 32.53 1.95
CA LYS A 388 -16.84 33.63 2.15
C LYS A 388 -17.67 33.43 3.41
N CYS A 389 -18.19 32.20 3.63
CA CYS A 389 -18.99 31.85 4.80
C CYS A 389 -18.15 31.92 6.07
N LEU A 390 -16.91 31.38 6.00
CA LEU A 390 -15.95 31.47 7.10
C LEU A 390 -15.71 32.92 7.52
N GLY A 391 -15.45 33.85 6.58
CA GLY A 391 -15.25 35.27 6.88
C GLY A 391 -16.48 35.91 7.49
N ARG A 392 -17.64 35.74 6.86
CA ARG A 392 -18.90 36.34 7.31
C ARG A 392 -19.31 35.91 8.72
N GLU A 393 -19.20 34.62 9.02
CA GLU A 393 -19.59 34.06 10.32
C GLU A 393 -18.54 34.35 11.40
N LEU A 394 -17.24 34.32 11.06
CA LEU A 394 -16.16 34.65 11.99
C LEU A 394 -16.27 36.10 12.51
N VAL A 395 -16.65 37.04 11.65
CA VAL A 395 -16.91 38.44 12.04
C VAL A 395 -17.92 38.53 13.21
N SER A 396 -18.94 37.68 13.25
CA SER A 396 -19.93 37.67 14.32
C SER A 396 -19.42 37.15 15.66
N LEU A 397 -18.28 36.44 15.65
CA LEU A 397 -17.65 35.87 16.84
C LEU A 397 -16.52 36.70 17.40
N MET A 398 -15.90 37.54 16.55
CA MET A 398 -14.80 38.41 16.92
C MET A 398 -15.32 39.76 17.43
N ASN A 399 -14.66 40.30 18.45
CA ASN A 399 -14.87 41.69 18.80
C ASN A 399 -13.90 42.62 18.02
N LYS A 400 -14.13 43.94 18.05
CA LYS A 400 -13.33 44.91 17.27
C LYS A 400 -11.87 45.07 17.73
N GLU A 401 -11.55 44.62 18.92
CA GLU A 401 -10.22 44.73 19.52
C GLU A 401 -9.37 43.49 19.18
N GLN A 402 -9.99 42.40 18.73
CA GLN A 402 -9.33 41.13 18.38
C GLN A 402 -8.71 41.18 16.99
N LYS A 403 -7.58 40.51 16.85
CA LYS A 403 -6.84 40.34 15.60
C LYS A 403 -6.76 38.90 15.18
N ALA A 404 -7.03 38.61 13.90
CA ALA A 404 -6.92 37.28 13.32
C ALA A 404 -5.62 37.12 12.52
N LEU A 405 -4.94 35.98 12.71
CA LEU A 405 -3.84 35.49 11.88
C LEU A 405 -4.38 34.46 10.90
N ILE A 406 -4.42 34.81 9.61
CA ILE A 406 -4.90 33.92 8.54
C ILE A 406 -3.69 33.20 7.94
N LEU A 407 -3.68 31.88 8.06
CA LEU A 407 -2.59 31.03 7.56
C LEU A 407 -3.08 30.19 6.37
N ARG A 408 -2.60 30.51 5.16
CA ARG A 408 -3.13 29.93 3.93
C ARG A 408 -2.10 29.78 2.81
N ALA A 409 -2.55 29.18 1.69
CA ALA A 409 -1.80 29.13 0.45
C ALA A 409 -1.68 30.52 -0.20
N GLU A 410 -0.57 30.78 -0.89
CA GLU A 410 -0.33 31.99 -1.68
C GLU A 410 -1.47 32.28 -2.68
N ASN A 411 -1.95 31.23 -3.36
CA ASN A 411 -3.03 31.32 -4.34
C ASN A 411 -4.44 31.12 -3.74
N GLY A 412 -4.59 31.29 -2.42
CA GLY A 412 -5.87 31.11 -1.73
C GLY A 412 -6.91 32.17 -2.09
N SER A 413 -8.22 31.83 -1.91
CA SER A 413 -9.32 32.76 -2.20
C SER A 413 -9.27 33.98 -1.31
N LYS A 414 -9.40 35.18 -1.91
CA LYS A 414 -9.47 36.45 -1.19
C LYS A 414 -10.86 36.76 -0.60
N LEU A 415 -11.82 35.83 -0.69
CA LEU A 415 -13.18 36.09 -0.21
C LEU A 415 -13.26 36.18 1.32
N LEU A 416 -12.42 35.45 2.03
CA LEU A 416 -12.30 35.53 3.49
C LEU A 416 -11.85 36.94 3.93
N THR A 417 -10.74 37.42 3.41
CA THR A 417 -10.16 38.71 3.77
C THR A 417 -11.10 39.87 3.41
N LYS A 418 -11.80 39.79 2.26
CA LYS A 418 -12.81 40.79 1.87
C LYS A 418 -13.98 40.88 2.87
N GLU A 419 -14.43 39.78 3.45
CA GLU A 419 -15.53 39.84 4.45
C GLU A 419 -15.02 40.45 5.78
N LEU A 420 -13.79 40.19 6.19
CA LEU A 420 -13.17 40.81 7.38
C LEU A 420 -12.91 42.31 7.17
N GLU A 421 -12.39 42.70 6.01
CA GLU A 421 -12.18 44.10 5.63
C GLU A 421 -13.49 44.92 5.67
N LYS A 422 -14.57 44.38 5.08
CA LYS A 422 -15.89 45.04 5.09
C LYS A 422 -16.43 45.26 6.50
N ALA A 423 -16.11 44.36 7.42
CA ALA A 423 -16.54 44.44 8.81
C ALA A 423 -15.60 45.25 9.71
N GLY A 424 -14.45 45.71 9.19
CA GLY A 424 -13.45 46.45 9.93
C GLY A 424 -12.75 45.61 11.02
N VAL A 425 -12.66 44.31 10.83
CA VAL A 425 -11.94 43.38 11.73
C VAL A 425 -10.45 43.39 11.40
N SER A 426 -9.61 43.52 12.42
CA SER A 426 -8.15 43.46 12.27
C SER A 426 -7.67 42.06 11.95
N PHE A 427 -6.85 41.91 10.93
CA PHE A 427 -6.25 40.63 10.57
C PHE A 427 -4.88 40.80 9.90
N GLU A 428 -4.12 39.71 9.91
CA GLU A 428 -2.92 39.56 9.10
C GLU A 428 -3.06 38.32 8.21
N ASP A 429 -2.79 38.48 6.92
CA ASP A 429 -2.95 37.45 5.90
C ASP A 429 -1.58 36.93 5.48
N VAL A 430 -1.20 35.73 6.01
CA VAL A 430 0.12 35.16 5.84
C VAL A 430 0.07 33.94 4.93
N HIS A 431 0.82 34.03 3.85
CA HIS A 431 0.98 32.92 2.91
C HIS A 431 2.11 32.01 3.40
N ILE A 432 1.77 30.86 3.97
CA ILE A 432 2.73 29.93 4.60
C ILE A 432 3.15 28.80 3.69
N TYR A 433 2.51 28.63 2.54
CA TYR A 433 2.91 27.69 1.51
C TYR A 433 2.40 28.09 0.14
N LYS A 434 3.05 27.57 -0.89
CA LYS A 434 2.56 27.60 -2.27
C LYS A 434 2.36 26.19 -2.80
N THR A 435 1.56 26.07 -3.86
CA THR A 435 1.40 24.81 -4.60
C THR A 435 2.15 24.93 -5.91
N GLU A 436 2.99 23.95 -6.22
CA GLU A 436 3.69 23.84 -7.49
C GLU A 436 3.22 22.61 -8.27
N PRO A 437 3.05 22.72 -9.60
CA PRO A 437 2.68 21.57 -10.41
C PRO A 437 3.80 20.54 -10.48
N ILE A 438 3.42 19.27 -10.57
CA ILE A 438 4.27 18.14 -10.92
C ILE A 438 3.81 17.66 -12.29
N TYR A 439 4.73 17.61 -13.24
CA TYR A 439 4.48 17.09 -14.58
C TYR A 439 5.21 15.75 -14.70
N SER A 440 4.45 14.66 -14.62
CA SER A 440 4.95 13.29 -14.78
C SER A 440 4.11 12.55 -15.82
N ASP A 441 4.69 11.49 -16.38
CA ASP A 441 3.98 10.64 -17.32
C ASP A 441 3.02 9.71 -16.59
N VAL A 442 1.86 9.47 -17.20
CA VAL A 442 0.94 8.44 -16.76
C VAL A 442 1.22 7.20 -17.59
N TYR A 443 1.58 6.12 -16.90
CA TYR A 443 1.88 4.83 -17.51
C TYR A 443 0.78 3.84 -17.12
N GLY A 444 0.30 3.05 -18.06
CA GLY A 444 -0.72 2.04 -17.76
C GLY A 444 -1.79 1.91 -18.85
N GLY A 445 -2.93 1.30 -18.53
CA GLY A 445 -4.06 1.18 -19.40
C GLY A 445 -5.09 2.30 -19.21
N SER A 446 -6.28 2.15 -19.82
CA SER A 446 -7.42 3.03 -19.57
C SER A 446 -7.92 2.89 -18.12
N TYR A 447 -8.48 3.97 -17.58
CA TYR A 447 -9.12 4.01 -16.26
C TYR A 447 -10.63 4.26 -16.45
N ASP A 448 -11.44 3.67 -15.57
CA ASP A 448 -12.86 3.97 -15.53
C ASP A 448 -13.11 5.36 -14.97
N TYR A 449 -12.30 5.75 -13.98
CA TYR A 449 -12.39 7.07 -13.34
C TYR A 449 -11.03 7.73 -13.17
N ILE A 450 -11.03 9.08 -13.29
CA ILE A 450 -9.97 9.93 -12.76
C ILE A 450 -10.54 10.79 -11.62
N VAL A 451 -9.80 10.94 -10.53
CA VAL A 451 -10.22 11.74 -9.37
C VAL A 451 -9.36 12.97 -9.23
N PHE A 452 -10.00 14.14 -9.11
CA PHE A 452 -9.35 15.42 -8.85
C PHE A 452 -9.64 15.92 -7.43
N GLY A 453 -8.58 16.00 -6.61
CA GLY A 453 -8.65 16.48 -5.23
C GLY A 453 -8.62 18.01 -5.08
N SER A 454 -8.37 18.79 -6.16
CA SER A 454 -8.33 20.25 -6.13
C SER A 454 -8.32 20.86 -7.53
N ALA A 455 -8.74 22.13 -7.64
CA ALA A 455 -8.65 22.92 -8.89
C ALA A 455 -7.20 23.07 -9.40
N GLY A 456 -6.23 23.22 -8.48
CA GLY A 456 -4.81 23.23 -8.84
C GLY A 456 -4.33 21.90 -9.46
N GLY A 457 -4.86 20.77 -8.98
CA GLY A 457 -4.60 19.47 -9.57
C GLY A 457 -5.16 19.32 -10.98
N VAL A 458 -6.38 19.83 -11.24
CA VAL A 458 -6.96 19.88 -12.60
C VAL A 458 -6.07 20.70 -13.54
N LYS A 459 -5.65 21.89 -13.10
CA LYS A 459 -4.80 22.76 -13.91
C LYS A 459 -3.46 22.11 -14.23
N ALA A 460 -2.79 21.55 -13.23
CA ALA A 460 -1.52 20.87 -13.42
C ALA A 460 -1.64 19.66 -14.35
N TRP A 461 -2.72 18.88 -14.23
CA TRP A 461 -3.04 17.80 -15.16
C TRP A 461 -3.18 18.30 -16.60
N TYR A 462 -4.02 19.31 -16.82
CA TYR A 462 -4.26 19.91 -18.14
C TYR A 462 -2.99 20.45 -18.78
N GLU A 463 -2.18 21.21 -18.03
CA GLU A 463 -0.91 21.79 -18.51
C GLU A 463 0.12 20.69 -18.83
N GLY A 464 0.20 19.62 -18.00
CA GLY A 464 1.05 18.48 -18.26
C GLY A 464 0.72 17.77 -19.56
N GLN A 465 -0.56 17.56 -19.85
CA GLN A 465 -1.01 16.96 -21.11
C GLN A 465 -0.79 17.88 -22.32
N SER A 466 -0.93 19.21 -22.15
CA SER A 466 -0.75 20.19 -23.24
C SER A 466 0.70 20.34 -23.66
N LYS A 467 1.66 20.24 -22.73
CA LYS A 467 3.09 20.30 -23.05
C LYS A 467 3.56 19.11 -23.89
N LYS A 468 2.87 17.97 -23.84
CA LYS A 468 3.20 16.75 -24.59
C LYS A 468 2.64 16.74 -26.03
N GLY A 469 1.57 17.46 -26.31
CA GLY A 469 1.00 17.56 -27.66
C GLY A 469 1.89 18.28 -28.68
N ASN A 470 3.06 18.80 -28.27
CA ASN A 470 4.04 19.46 -29.13
C ASN A 470 5.25 18.58 -29.50
N TYR A 471 5.32 17.33 -29.03
CA TYR A 471 6.27 16.34 -29.53
C TYR A 471 5.58 15.57 -30.67
N GLU A 472 5.75 16.08 -31.89
CA GLU A 472 5.33 15.40 -33.13
C GLU A 472 6.09 14.08 -33.30
N GLU A 473 5.45 13.16 -34.00
CA GLU A 473 5.84 11.78 -34.37
C GLU A 473 7.14 11.66 -35.18
N ASN A 474 8.11 12.53 -35.06
CA ASN A 474 9.37 12.46 -35.80
C ASN A 474 10.54 12.51 -34.82
N ASP A 475 11.09 11.36 -34.53
CA ASP A 475 12.49 11.00 -34.29
C ASP A 475 12.63 9.82 -33.33
N ILE A 476 12.31 8.63 -33.84
CA ILE A 476 12.89 7.39 -33.30
C ILE A 476 13.64 6.72 -34.44
N SER A 477 14.85 7.19 -34.72
CA SER A 477 15.87 6.40 -35.39
C SER A 477 16.74 5.74 -34.29
N LEU A 478 16.36 4.55 -33.88
CA LEU A 478 17.17 3.70 -33.01
C LEU A 478 18.28 3.04 -33.86
N GLU A 479 19.50 3.52 -33.74
CA GLU A 479 20.67 2.69 -34.09
C GLU A 479 20.90 1.63 -33.01
N PRO A 480 21.05 0.35 -33.33
CA PRO A 480 21.30 -0.70 -32.36
C PRO A 480 22.73 -0.60 -31.81
N SER A 481 22.86 -0.35 -30.50
CA SER A 481 24.17 -0.46 -29.82
C SER A 481 24.60 -1.92 -29.76
N LYS A 482 25.80 -2.17 -30.28
CA LYS A 482 26.52 -3.44 -30.19
C LYS A 482 27.23 -3.53 -28.84
N ASP A 483 26.54 -4.07 -27.83
CA ASP A 483 27.22 -4.69 -26.68
C ASP A 483 26.29 -5.75 -26.05
N PRO A 484 26.73 -7.02 -25.94
CA PRO A 484 25.90 -8.08 -25.39
C PRO A 484 26.16 -8.24 -23.89
N GLY A 485 25.33 -7.69 -23.06
CA GLY A 485 25.38 -8.00 -21.64
C GLY A 485 24.91 -6.85 -20.74
N TYR A 486 23.66 -6.85 -20.45
CA TYR A 486 22.89 -6.11 -19.45
C TYR A 486 21.70 -5.39 -20.09
N ASP A 487 20.73 -6.17 -20.53
CA ASP A 487 19.41 -5.63 -20.84
C ASP A 487 18.62 -5.40 -19.56
N ILE A 488 18.72 -4.19 -19.01
CA ILE A 488 17.69 -3.62 -18.15
C ILE A 488 16.53 -3.24 -19.07
N TYR A 489 15.67 -4.22 -19.39
CA TYR A 489 14.37 -3.90 -19.99
C TYR A 489 13.44 -3.37 -18.89
N GLU A 490 13.52 -2.07 -18.59
CA GLU A 490 12.30 -1.34 -18.29
C GLU A 490 11.40 -1.50 -19.52
N LYS A 491 10.33 -2.27 -19.39
CA LYS A 491 9.23 -2.16 -20.35
C LYS A 491 8.73 -0.74 -20.21
N GLU A 492 9.08 0.14 -21.14
CA GLU A 492 8.40 1.42 -21.29
C GLU A 492 6.92 1.14 -21.44
N LYS A 493 6.16 1.41 -20.37
CA LYS A 493 4.71 1.37 -20.43
C LYS A 493 4.31 2.52 -21.35
N PRO A 494 3.32 2.36 -22.25
CA PRO A 494 2.92 3.44 -23.13
C PRO A 494 2.48 4.65 -22.32
N VAL A 495 2.95 5.84 -22.71
CA VAL A 495 2.50 7.10 -22.14
C VAL A 495 1.03 7.31 -22.50
N ILE A 496 0.19 7.57 -21.50
CA ILE A 496 -1.25 7.71 -21.69
C ILE A 496 -1.61 9.18 -21.89
N GLY A 497 -2.33 9.48 -22.96
CA GLY A 497 -2.80 10.82 -23.31
C GLY A 497 -4.08 11.25 -22.59
N ARG A 498 -4.73 12.32 -23.09
CA ARG A 498 -5.96 12.93 -22.51
C ARG A 498 -7.14 11.98 -22.34
N ASN A 499 -7.25 10.94 -23.15
CA ASN A 499 -8.36 9.98 -23.18
C ASN A 499 -8.05 8.71 -22.36
N CYS A 500 -7.26 8.80 -21.30
CA CYS A 500 -6.89 7.65 -20.47
C CYS A 500 -7.97 7.22 -19.47
N TYR A 501 -9.09 7.94 -19.37
CA TYR A 501 -10.18 7.66 -18.44
C TYR A 501 -11.55 7.89 -19.09
N GLU A 502 -12.59 7.21 -18.56
CA GLU A 502 -13.95 7.35 -19.06
C GLU A 502 -14.72 8.50 -18.38
N LYS A 503 -14.58 8.64 -17.04
CA LYS A 503 -15.29 9.63 -16.23
C LYS A 503 -14.38 10.35 -15.26
N ALA A 504 -14.65 11.64 -15.02
CA ALA A 504 -13.94 12.43 -14.02
C ALA A 504 -14.79 12.61 -12.76
N VAL A 505 -14.14 12.58 -11.59
CA VAL A 505 -14.76 12.82 -10.28
C VAL A 505 -14.03 13.96 -9.59
N CYS A 506 -14.76 15.02 -9.25
CA CYS A 506 -14.22 16.18 -8.54
C CYS A 506 -14.66 16.17 -7.07
N ILE A 507 -13.74 16.53 -6.18
CA ILE A 507 -13.99 16.57 -4.73
C ILE A 507 -15.09 17.57 -4.32
N GLY A 508 -15.39 18.56 -5.18
CA GLY A 508 -16.42 19.57 -4.93
C GLY A 508 -16.55 20.54 -6.09
N GLU A 509 -17.53 21.45 -5.98
CA GLU A 509 -17.94 22.38 -7.04
C GLU A 509 -16.81 23.29 -7.53
N TYR A 510 -15.94 23.78 -6.62
CA TYR A 510 -14.81 24.62 -7.01
C TYR A 510 -13.81 23.90 -7.93
N THR A 511 -13.58 22.61 -7.68
CA THR A 511 -12.74 21.75 -8.53
C THR A 511 -13.44 21.44 -9.86
N ALA A 512 -14.75 21.18 -9.80
CA ALA A 512 -15.57 20.92 -10.99
C ALA A 512 -15.63 22.14 -11.93
N ALA A 513 -15.74 23.35 -11.38
CA ALA A 513 -15.70 24.57 -12.19
C ALA A 513 -14.39 24.70 -12.98
N ALA A 514 -13.24 24.42 -12.35
CA ALA A 514 -11.95 24.42 -13.04
C ALA A 514 -11.87 23.30 -14.10
N TYR A 515 -12.46 22.15 -13.82
CA TYR A 515 -12.52 21.04 -14.78
C TYR A 515 -13.33 21.39 -16.02
N ARG A 516 -14.54 21.96 -15.86
CA ARG A 516 -15.39 22.43 -16.97
C ARG A 516 -14.68 23.50 -17.82
N GLU A 517 -14.03 24.47 -17.15
CA GLU A 517 -13.32 25.56 -17.83
C GLU A 517 -12.16 25.07 -18.70
N LEU A 518 -11.36 24.13 -18.20
CA LEU A 518 -10.12 23.69 -18.85
C LEU A 518 -10.30 22.50 -19.79
N ILE A 519 -11.22 21.58 -19.48
CA ILE A 519 -11.39 20.30 -20.19
C ILE A 519 -12.66 20.29 -21.02
N GLY A 520 -13.73 20.99 -20.58
CA GLY A 520 -14.95 21.19 -21.34
C GLY A 520 -16.06 20.17 -21.07
N ASP A 521 -15.78 19.12 -20.27
CA ASP A 521 -16.73 18.06 -19.95
C ASP A 521 -17.36 18.25 -18.56
N GLU A 522 -18.47 17.53 -18.29
CA GLU A 522 -19.15 17.57 -16.99
C GLU A 522 -18.64 16.47 -16.06
N PRO A 523 -17.96 16.80 -14.93
CA PRO A 523 -17.48 15.81 -14.00
C PRO A 523 -18.57 15.39 -13.01
N ILE A 524 -18.41 14.22 -12.42
CA ILE A 524 -19.16 13.81 -11.23
C ILE A 524 -18.65 14.63 -10.04
N ILE A 525 -19.57 15.18 -9.23
CA ILE A 525 -19.22 16.02 -8.11
C ILE A 525 -19.55 15.31 -6.80
N ALA A 526 -18.56 15.17 -5.92
CA ALA A 526 -18.79 14.63 -4.60
C ALA A 526 -19.68 15.59 -3.78
N LYS A 527 -20.75 15.06 -3.17
CA LYS A 527 -21.69 15.84 -2.33
C LYS A 527 -21.03 16.38 -1.05
N GLU A 528 -20.00 15.68 -0.57
CA GLU A 528 -19.17 16.08 0.56
C GLU A 528 -17.73 16.22 0.08
N ALA A 529 -17.07 17.33 0.40
CA ALA A 529 -15.67 17.57 0.02
C ALA A 529 -14.72 16.75 0.91
N SER A 530 -14.74 15.43 0.74
CA SER A 530 -13.97 14.44 1.51
C SER A 530 -13.63 13.21 0.65
N ALA A 531 -12.66 12.40 1.09
CA ALA A 531 -12.35 11.13 0.45
C ALA A 531 -13.56 10.18 0.45
N GLU A 532 -14.30 10.15 1.55
CA GLU A 532 -15.53 9.38 1.71
C GLU A 532 -16.63 9.84 0.74
N GLY A 533 -16.73 11.15 0.52
CA GLY A 533 -17.67 11.75 -0.45
C GLY A 533 -17.36 11.35 -1.88
N ILE A 534 -16.07 11.28 -2.26
CA ILE A 534 -15.62 10.81 -3.57
C ILE A 534 -16.00 9.34 -3.76
N ILE A 535 -15.73 8.48 -2.79
CA ILE A 535 -16.09 7.05 -2.84
C ILE A 535 -17.59 6.88 -3.03
N LYS A 536 -18.41 7.62 -2.25
CA LYS A 536 -19.87 7.59 -2.40
C LYS A 536 -20.33 8.01 -3.80
N ALA A 537 -19.73 9.04 -4.37
CA ALA A 537 -20.06 9.54 -5.69
C ALA A 537 -19.78 8.51 -6.79
N ILE A 538 -18.63 7.83 -6.73
CA ILE A 538 -18.28 6.73 -7.65
C ILE A 538 -19.27 5.57 -7.52
N VAL A 539 -19.57 5.15 -6.29
CA VAL A 539 -20.52 4.04 -6.02
C VAL A 539 -21.93 4.37 -6.49
N GLU A 540 -22.39 5.61 -6.34
CA GLU A 540 -23.70 6.07 -6.83
C GLU A 540 -23.75 6.05 -8.36
N ASP A 541 -22.70 6.47 -9.05
CA ASP A 541 -22.62 6.46 -10.52
C ASP A 541 -22.64 5.04 -11.09
N ILE A 542 -21.90 4.11 -10.50
CA ILE A 542 -21.91 2.69 -10.92
C ILE A 542 -23.32 2.10 -10.78
N LYS A 543 -23.99 2.33 -9.65
CA LYS A 543 -25.35 1.82 -9.42
C LYS A 543 -26.38 2.36 -10.41
N THR A 544 -26.23 3.61 -10.84
CA THR A 544 -27.11 4.22 -11.85
C THR A 544 -26.84 3.68 -13.24
N SER A 545 -25.57 3.42 -13.59
CA SER A 545 -25.16 2.82 -14.86
C SER A 545 -25.66 1.37 -15.01
N ASP A 546 -25.55 0.54 -13.97
CA ASP A 546 -26.07 -0.85 -13.95
C ASP A 546 -27.59 -0.92 -14.07
N SER A 547 -28.29 0.04 -13.49
CA SER A 547 -29.76 0.11 -13.56
C SER A 547 -30.24 0.48 -14.97
N SER A 548 -29.50 1.34 -15.66
CA SER A 548 -29.82 1.74 -17.05
C SER A 548 -29.52 0.63 -18.07
N MET A 549 -28.49 -0.18 -17.87
CA MET A 549 -28.22 -1.37 -18.71
C MET A 549 -29.33 -2.43 -18.58
N LYS A 550 -29.84 -2.66 -17.38
CA LYS A 550 -30.96 -3.63 -17.17
C LYS A 550 -32.27 -3.18 -17.83
N ILE A 551 -32.53 -1.89 -17.91
CA ILE A 551 -33.73 -1.35 -18.57
C ILE A 551 -33.63 -1.47 -20.10
N ASN A 552 -32.43 -1.32 -20.66
CA ASN A 552 -32.19 -1.46 -22.10
C ASN A 552 -32.13 -2.93 -22.59
N MET A 553 -31.96 -3.92 -21.72
CA MET A 553 -32.06 -5.34 -22.04
C MET A 553 -33.52 -5.89 -21.99
N ILE A 554 -34.46 -5.11 -21.45
CA ILE A 554 -35.90 -5.48 -21.36
C ILE A 554 -36.73 -4.79 -22.46
N ARG A 555 -36.13 -3.93 -23.26
CA ARG A 555 -36.72 -3.37 -24.49
C ARG A 555 -36.11 -4.02 -25.72
#